data_48a6196b15405b3ace9de52ca37025d3
#
_entry.id   48a6196b15405b3ace9de52ca37025d3
#
_cell.length_a   1.000
_cell.length_b   1.000
_cell.length_c   1.000
_cell.angle_alpha   90.00
_cell.angle_beta   90.00
_cell.angle_gamma   90.00
#
_symmetry.space_group_name_H-M   'P 1'
#
loop_
_entity.id
_entity.type
_entity.pdbx_description
1 polymer ?
#
loop_
_entity_poly.entity_id
_entity_poly.type
_entity_poly.pdbx_seq_one_letter_code
_entity_poly.pdbx_strand_id
1 'polypeptide(L)'
;ENTDHIIRGKLRLKQFTINTKTNKTSIVENPYLQHIDVNFHYNLDFPIQSKRNSQFIYCTIFDSAMGLIRGYVKVDTYNFHESIPRVFLFPKHMYGNSEPQVVEMNNEEYLMTFSNRFEKSYISLINVKTGSMNSINIPTRIPPGFHSIFYDR
;
A
#
# COMPACT_ATOMS: atom_id res chain seq x y z
N GLU A 1 17.56 27.91 -20.70
CA GLU A 1 17.20 27.41 -19.36
C GLU A 1 16.04 26.45 -19.55
N ASN A 2 16.40 25.17 -19.72
CA ASN A 2 15.44 24.08 -19.83
C ASN A 2 15.10 23.63 -18.40
N THR A 3 14.02 24.13 -17.87
CA THR A 3 13.40 23.53 -16.71
C THR A 3 12.74 22.24 -17.18
N ASP A 4 13.40 21.12 -16.89
CA ASP A 4 12.84 19.79 -17.03
C ASP A 4 11.53 19.73 -16.23
N HIS A 5 10.43 19.95 -16.90
CA HIS A 5 9.12 19.55 -16.40
C HIS A 5 9.09 18.02 -16.37
N ILE A 6 9.70 17.46 -15.35
CA ILE A 6 9.42 16.07 -14.99
C ILE A 6 7.93 16.08 -14.63
N ILE A 7 7.10 15.71 -15.60
CA ILE A 7 5.71 15.35 -15.36
C ILE A 7 5.79 14.09 -14.51
N ARG A 8 5.88 14.26 -13.20
CA ARG A 8 5.77 13.17 -12.26
C ARG A 8 4.32 12.71 -12.32
N GLY A 9 4.07 11.70 -13.16
CA GLY A 9 2.77 11.07 -13.26
C GLY A 9 2.38 10.55 -11.88
N LYS A 10 1.29 11.06 -11.31
CA LYS A 10 0.74 10.54 -10.06
C LYS A 10 0.06 9.21 -10.38
N LEU A 11 0.56 8.13 -9.81
CA LEU A 11 -0.12 6.85 -9.87
C LEU A 11 -1.37 6.93 -8.98
N ARG A 12 -2.54 6.80 -9.61
CA ARG A 12 -3.84 6.88 -8.93
C ARG A 12 -4.57 5.56 -9.11
N LEU A 13 -5.16 5.09 -8.03
CA LEU A 13 -6.06 3.95 -8.10
C LEU A 13 -7.39 4.40 -8.71
N LYS A 14 -7.82 3.69 -9.75
CA LYS A 14 -9.10 3.90 -10.44
C LYS A 14 -9.85 2.59 -10.56
N GLN A 15 -11.15 2.63 -10.43
CA GLN A 15 -12.02 1.49 -10.71
C GLN A 15 -12.55 1.58 -12.14
N PHE A 16 -12.33 0.54 -12.93
CA PHE A 16 -12.89 0.40 -14.26
C PHE A 16 -14.04 -0.62 -14.23
N THR A 17 -15.19 -0.23 -14.75
CA THR A 17 -16.32 -1.14 -14.94
C THR A 17 -16.57 -1.31 -16.43
N ILE A 18 -16.57 -2.54 -16.91
CA ILE A 18 -16.84 -2.89 -18.30
C ILE A 18 -18.17 -3.63 -18.36
N ASN A 19 -19.14 -3.05 -19.04
CA ASN A 19 -20.38 -3.74 -19.35
C ASN A 19 -20.20 -4.57 -20.63
N THR A 20 -20.05 -5.86 -20.47
CA THR A 20 -19.77 -6.79 -21.60
C THR A 20 -20.94 -6.95 -22.58
N LYS A 21 -22.17 -6.59 -22.18
CA LYS A 21 -23.34 -6.64 -23.07
C LYS A 21 -23.43 -5.40 -23.95
N THR A 22 -22.99 -4.26 -23.46
CA THR A 22 -23.11 -2.97 -24.18
C THR A 22 -21.77 -2.41 -24.66
N ASN A 23 -20.65 -3.06 -24.31
CA ASN A 23 -19.28 -2.59 -24.54
C ASN A 23 -18.99 -1.19 -24.00
N LYS A 24 -19.74 -0.77 -22.97
CA LYS A 24 -19.52 0.54 -22.31
C LYS A 24 -18.56 0.36 -21.17
N THR A 25 -17.65 1.30 -21.05
CA THR A 25 -16.69 1.40 -19.93
C THR A 25 -16.99 2.64 -19.12
N SER A 26 -16.98 2.53 -17.80
CA SER A 26 -16.99 3.65 -16.87
C SER A 26 -15.75 3.63 -15.99
N ILE A 27 -15.28 4.81 -15.60
CA ILE A 27 -14.13 5.00 -14.72
C ILE A 27 -14.64 5.73 -13.48
N VAL A 28 -14.30 5.20 -12.31
CA VAL A 28 -14.65 5.81 -11.02
C VAL A 28 -13.36 6.12 -10.27
N GLU A 29 -13.27 7.31 -9.69
CA GLU A 29 -12.20 7.73 -8.81
C GLU A 29 -12.74 7.86 -7.37
N ASN A 30 -11.91 7.49 -6.39
CA ASN A 30 -12.24 7.70 -4.99
C ASN A 30 -11.72 9.08 -4.56
N PRO A 31 -12.61 10.02 -4.16
CA PRO A 31 -12.22 11.38 -3.82
C PRO A 31 -11.30 11.45 -2.58
N TYR A 32 -11.44 10.52 -1.64
CA TYR A 32 -10.64 10.50 -0.42
C TYR A 32 -9.19 10.03 -0.65
N LEU A 33 -8.95 9.22 -1.68
CA LEU A 33 -7.57 8.83 -2.05
C LEU A 33 -6.75 10.01 -2.56
N GLN A 34 -7.40 11.04 -3.09
CA GLN A 34 -6.73 12.26 -3.53
C GLN A 34 -6.16 13.06 -2.35
N HIS A 35 -6.78 12.97 -1.17
CA HIS A 35 -6.34 13.69 0.03
C HIS A 35 -5.15 13.04 0.74
N ILE A 36 -4.84 11.77 0.47
CA ILE A 36 -3.61 11.12 0.97
C ILE A 36 -2.37 11.85 0.41
N ASP A 37 -2.53 12.55 -0.71
CA ASP A 37 -1.47 13.21 -1.47
C ASP A 37 -1.26 14.71 -1.13
N VAL A 38 -2.09 15.33 -0.28
CA VAL A 38 -2.10 16.80 -0.12
C VAL A 38 -0.80 17.38 0.47
N ASN A 39 -0.03 16.59 1.20
CA ASN A 39 1.22 17.05 1.82
C ASN A 39 2.46 16.26 1.36
N PHE A 40 2.30 15.24 0.52
CA PHE A 40 3.39 14.35 0.12
C PHE A 40 3.17 13.89 -1.32
N HIS A 41 4.23 13.79 -2.09
CA HIS A 41 4.21 13.25 -3.45
C HIS A 41 4.02 11.71 -3.42
N TYR A 42 2.90 11.26 -2.83
CA TYR A 42 2.61 9.84 -2.71
C TYR A 42 1.95 9.29 -3.97
N ASN A 43 2.41 8.14 -4.36
CA ASN A 43 1.78 7.30 -5.35
C ASN A 43 1.21 6.06 -4.65
N LEU A 44 0.09 5.57 -5.15
CA LEU A 44 -0.47 4.28 -4.75
C LEU A 44 -0.09 3.24 -5.79
N ASP A 45 0.56 2.18 -5.35
CA ASP A 45 1.03 1.10 -6.21
C ASP A 45 0.85 -0.27 -5.53
N PHE A 46 1.20 -1.34 -6.25
CA PHE A 46 1.25 -2.71 -5.76
C PHE A 46 -0.01 -3.13 -5.00
N PRO A 47 -1.17 -3.21 -5.69
CA PRO A 47 -2.40 -3.66 -5.04
C PRO A 47 -2.34 -5.15 -4.74
N ILE A 48 -2.67 -5.52 -3.50
CA ILE A 48 -2.84 -6.91 -3.07
C ILE A 48 -4.22 -7.10 -2.45
N GLN A 49 -4.87 -8.20 -2.80
CA GLN A 49 -6.21 -8.50 -2.30
C GLN A 49 -6.18 -9.06 -0.88
N SER A 50 -7.15 -8.67 -0.05
CA SER A 50 -7.40 -9.31 1.24
C SER A 50 -7.72 -10.79 1.06
N LYS A 51 -7.14 -11.65 1.91
CA LYS A 51 -7.43 -13.08 1.90
C LYS A 51 -8.79 -13.40 2.51
N ARG A 52 -9.26 -12.57 3.44
CA ARG A 52 -10.51 -12.81 4.18
C ARG A 52 -11.74 -12.25 3.49
N ASN A 53 -11.58 -11.17 2.77
CA ASN A 53 -12.70 -10.50 2.11
C ASN A 53 -12.24 -9.85 0.81
N SER A 54 -12.60 -10.46 -0.32
CA SER A 54 -12.24 -10.00 -1.66
C SER A 54 -12.72 -8.57 -1.99
N GLN A 55 -13.63 -8.00 -1.17
CA GLN A 55 -14.05 -6.61 -1.27
C GLN A 55 -12.91 -5.63 -1.01
N PHE A 56 -11.89 -6.03 -0.23
CA PHE A 56 -10.81 -5.13 0.14
C PHE A 56 -9.52 -5.44 -0.61
N ILE A 57 -8.82 -4.36 -0.96
CA ILE A 57 -7.45 -4.40 -1.44
C ILE A 57 -6.57 -3.53 -0.56
N TYR A 58 -5.29 -3.83 -0.54
CA TYR A 58 -4.26 -3.03 0.10
C TYR A 58 -3.30 -2.53 -0.96
N CYS A 59 -3.03 -1.23 -0.97
CA CYS A 59 -2.06 -0.62 -1.87
C CYS A 59 -0.92 -0.03 -1.06
N THR A 60 0.26 -0.06 -1.63
CA THR A 60 1.45 0.59 -1.07
C THR A 60 1.35 2.10 -1.26
N ILE A 61 1.68 2.86 -0.21
CA ILE A 61 1.86 4.31 -0.27
C ILE A 61 3.34 4.57 -0.50
N PHE A 62 3.68 4.97 -1.71
CA PHE A 62 5.05 5.18 -2.15
C PHE A 62 5.38 6.66 -2.28
N ASP A 63 6.40 7.11 -1.56
CA ASP A 63 6.96 8.45 -1.68
C ASP A 63 7.91 8.48 -2.89
N SER A 64 7.43 9.02 -4.00
CA SER A 64 8.21 9.05 -5.25
C SER A 64 9.41 9.99 -5.19
N ALA A 65 9.41 10.98 -4.30
CA ALA A 65 10.54 11.89 -4.14
C ALA A 65 11.71 11.23 -3.42
N MET A 66 11.42 10.33 -2.48
CA MET A 66 12.42 9.65 -1.66
C MET A 66 12.66 8.20 -2.09
N GLY A 67 11.82 7.63 -2.96
CA GLY A 67 11.90 6.22 -3.34
C GLY A 67 11.55 5.26 -2.19
N LEU A 68 10.71 5.69 -1.25
CA LEU A 68 10.44 4.96 -0.01
C LEU A 68 8.96 4.60 0.13
N ILE A 69 8.70 3.42 0.70
CA ILE A 69 7.36 3.02 1.10
C ILE A 69 7.04 3.63 2.46
N ARG A 70 6.03 4.50 2.51
CA ARG A 70 5.62 5.21 3.73
C ARG A 70 4.54 4.48 4.53
N GLY A 71 3.88 3.52 3.90
CA GLY A 71 2.81 2.77 4.52
C GLY A 71 1.93 2.05 3.51
N TYR A 72 0.73 1.75 3.93
CA TYR A 72 -0.27 1.05 3.13
C TYR A 72 -1.63 1.69 3.30
N VAL A 73 -2.50 1.51 2.31
CA VAL A 73 -3.89 1.94 2.37
C VAL A 73 -4.80 0.76 2.07
N LYS A 74 -5.83 0.59 2.90
CA LYS A 74 -6.94 -0.35 2.68
C LYS A 74 -8.04 0.36 1.93
N VAL A 75 -8.49 -0.22 0.82
CA VAL A 75 -9.53 0.34 -0.05
C VAL A 75 -10.65 -0.67 -0.20
N ASP A 76 -11.89 -0.21 -0.09
CA ASP A 76 -13.10 -0.96 -0.41
C ASP A 76 -13.36 -0.86 -1.92
N THR A 77 -13.33 -2.00 -2.61
CA THR A 77 -13.52 -2.05 -4.06
C THR A 77 -15.00 -2.10 -4.46
N TYR A 78 -15.92 -2.48 -3.56
CA TYR A 78 -17.36 -2.54 -3.84
C TYR A 78 -18.00 -1.17 -3.66
N ASN A 79 -17.59 -0.42 -2.63
CA ASN A 79 -18.06 0.94 -2.37
C ASN A 79 -16.94 1.95 -2.68
N PHE A 80 -16.23 1.75 -3.76
CA PHE A 80 -14.98 2.44 -4.08
C PHE A 80 -15.09 3.97 -4.03
N HIS A 81 -16.17 4.53 -4.57
CA HIS A 81 -16.37 5.98 -4.65
C HIS A 81 -16.70 6.62 -3.29
N GLU A 82 -17.42 5.91 -2.42
CA GLU A 82 -17.97 6.48 -1.18
C GLU A 82 -17.15 6.10 0.07
N SER A 83 -16.38 5.02 -0.01
CA SER A 83 -15.65 4.51 1.14
C SER A 83 -14.44 5.37 1.48
N ILE A 84 -14.28 5.65 2.77
CA ILE A 84 -13.08 6.34 3.30
C ILE A 84 -11.97 5.29 3.43
N PRO A 85 -10.86 5.46 2.72
CA PRO A 85 -9.74 4.53 2.81
C PRO A 85 -9.10 4.57 4.20
N ARG A 86 -8.67 3.41 4.68
CA ARG A 86 -7.92 3.34 5.94
C ARG A 86 -6.43 3.32 5.67
N VAL A 87 -5.71 4.26 6.25
CA VAL A 87 -4.26 4.44 6.06
C VAL A 87 -3.49 3.84 7.23
N PHE A 88 -2.40 3.13 6.93
CA PHE A 88 -1.45 2.56 7.87
C PHE A 88 -0.06 3.12 7.56
N LEU A 89 0.38 4.14 8.29
CA LEU A 89 1.69 4.74 8.09
C LEU A 89 2.73 4.09 9.00
N PHE A 90 3.95 3.93 8.49
CA PHE A 90 5.08 3.59 9.31
C PHE A 90 5.40 4.72 10.31
N PRO A 91 5.88 4.38 11.51
CA PRO A 91 6.39 5.36 12.46
C PRO A 91 7.48 6.24 11.84
N LYS A 92 7.71 7.42 12.43
CA LYS A 92 8.77 8.34 12.00
C LYS A 92 10.13 7.61 11.89
N HIS A 93 10.85 7.90 10.82
CA HIS A 93 12.14 7.27 10.47
C HIS A 93 12.09 5.77 10.16
N MET A 94 10.90 5.20 10.00
CA MET A 94 10.71 3.84 9.52
C MET A 94 10.05 3.87 8.13
N TYR A 95 10.43 2.94 7.26
CA TYR A 95 9.88 2.82 5.92
C TYR A 95 9.87 1.35 5.49
N GLY A 96 8.93 1.01 4.63
CA GLY A 96 8.86 -0.33 4.05
C GLY A 96 9.93 -0.53 2.97
N ASN A 97 10.39 -1.76 2.86
CA ASN A 97 11.36 -2.18 1.86
C ASN A 97 10.76 -2.97 0.71
N SER A 98 9.55 -3.48 0.88
CA SER A 98 8.92 -4.37 -0.10
C SER A 98 7.41 -4.20 -0.09
N GLU A 99 6.77 -4.75 -1.11
CA GLU A 99 5.33 -4.97 -1.12
C GLU A 99 4.89 -5.75 0.13
N PRO A 100 3.68 -5.48 0.65
CA PRO A 100 3.15 -6.24 1.76
C PRO A 100 2.71 -7.63 1.26
N GLN A 101 2.77 -8.59 2.16
CA GLN A 101 2.08 -9.88 2.00
C GLN A 101 0.91 -9.92 2.98
N VAL A 102 -0.24 -10.39 2.51
CA VAL A 102 -1.38 -10.61 3.40
C VAL A 102 -1.23 -11.97 4.07
N VAL A 103 -1.17 -11.98 5.38
CA VAL A 103 -1.07 -13.20 6.19
C VAL A 103 -2.20 -13.28 7.21
N GLU A 104 -2.63 -14.49 7.53
CA GLU A 104 -3.62 -14.76 8.58
C GLU A 104 -2.94 -15.41 9.78
N MET A 105 -3.20 -14.87 10.95
CA MET A 105 -2.74 -15.42 12.22
C MET A 105 -3.83 -15.24 13.29
N ASN A 106 -4.14 -16.28 14.02
CA ASN A 106 -5.14 -16.24 15.12
C ASN A 106 -6.49 -15.65 14.69
N ASN A 107 -6.98 -16.01 13.52
CA ASN A 107 -8.21 -15.48 12.93
C ASN A 107 -8.22 -13.96 12.71
N GLU A 108 -7.06 -13.34 12.57
CA GLU A 108 -6.91 -11.94 12.19
C GLU A 108 -6.02 -11.81 10.96
N GLU A 109 -6.27 -10.79 10.15
CA GLU A 109 -5.48 -10.50 8.95
C GLU A 109 -4.42 -9.44 9.25
N TYR A 110 -3.23 -9.66 8.73
CA TYR A 110 -2.08 -8.76 8.88
C TYR A 110 -1.45 -8.46 7.52
N LEU A 111 -0.89 -7.27 7.39
CA LEU A 111 0.09 -6.98 6.35
C LEU A 111 1.47 -7.25 6.91
N MET A 112 2.18 -8.20 6.31
CA MET A 112 3.56 -8.52 6.65
C MET A 112 4.48 -7.92 5.59
N THR A 113 5.52 -7.24 6.02
CA THR A 113 6.49 -6.61 5.11
C THR A 113 7.86 -6.52 5.76
N PHE A 114 8.90 -6.42 4.95
CA PHE A 114 10.18 -5.95 5.42
C PHE A 114 10.18 -4.44 5.56
N SER A 115 10.81 -3.95 6.60
CA SER A 115 10.94 -2.52 6.87
C SER A 115 12.31 -2.19 7.42
N ASN A 116 12.73 -0.95 7.24
CA ASN A 116 13.99 -0.44 7.76
C ASN A 116 13.75 0.77 8.66
N ARG A 117 14.58 0.84 9.71
CA ARG A 117 14.72 2.03 10.54
C ARG A 117 16.20 2.26 10.78
N PHE A 118 16.73 3.36 10.26
CA PHE A 118 18.19 3.62 10.20
C PHE A 118 18.91 2.44 9.50
N GLU A 119 19.87 1.82 10.16
CA GLU A 119 20.65 0.70 9.61
C GLU A 119 20.11 -0.69 9.95
N LYS A 120 18.97 -0.75 10.66
CA LYS A 120 18.35 -2.00 11.09
C LYS A 120 17.18 -2.39 10.21
N SER A 121 17.05 -3.69 9.96
CA SER A 121 15.93 -4.27 9.23
C SER A 121 14.99 -5.01 10.17
N TYR A 122 13.72 -5.03 9.80
CA TYR A 122 12.66 -5.65 10.57
C TYR A 122 11.71 -6.41 9.66
N ILE A 123 11.08 -7.44 10.21
CA ILE A 123 9.79 -7.91 9.72
C ILE A 123 8.73 -7.14 10.50
N SER A 124 7.87 -6.42 9.80
CA SER A 124 6.77 -5.65 10.37
C SER A 124 5.44 -6.30 10.05
N LEU A 125 4.60 -6.42 11.08
CA LEU A 125 3.25 -6.96 11.03
C LEU A 125 2.28 -5.86 11.42
N ILE A 126 1.39 -5.50 10.50
CA ILE A 126 0.36 -4.49 10.70
C ILE A 126 -0.99 -5.20 10.80
N ASN A 127 -1.62 -5.15 11.95
CA ASN A 127 -2.97 -5.66 12.11
C ASN A 127 -3.97 -4.76 11.36
N VAL A 128 -4.65 -5.31 10.35
CA VAL A 128 -5.52 -4.50 9.48
C VAL A 128 -6.82 -4.08 10.15
N LYS A 129 -7.18 -4.69 11.28
CA LYS A 129 -8.36 -4.35 12.08
C LYS A 129 -8.07 -3.23 13.07
N THR A 130 -6.96 -3.28 13.78
CA THR A 130 -6.59 -2.30 14.81
C THR A 130 -5.70 -1.18 14.27
N GLY A 131 -4.87 -1.47 13.27
CA GLY A 131 -3.81 -0.60 12.78
C GLY A 131 -2.53 -0.69 13.62
N SER A 132 -2.50 -1.55 14.65
CA SER A 132 -1.30 -1.75 15.45
C SER A 132 -0.19 -2.38 14.62
N MET A 133 1.03 -1.93 14.84
CA MET A 133 2.23 -2.43 14.18
C MET A 133 3.17 -3.07 15.19
N ASN A 134 3.57 -4.30 14.94
CA ASN A 134 4.63 -5.00 15.64
C ASN A 134 5.80 -5.25 14.71
N SER A 135 7.02 -5.09 15.18
CA SER A 135 8.23 -5.26 14.37
C SER A 135 9.25 -6.11 15.08
N ILE A 136 9.76 -7.10 14.36
CA ILE A 136 10.79 -8.03 14.84
C ILE A 136 12.10 -7.67 14.15
N ASN A 137 13.14 -7.39 14.92
CA ASN A 137 14.45 -7.06 14.38
C ASN A 137 15.06 -8.27 13.68
N ILE A 138 15.62 -8.04 12.50
CA ILE A 138 16.36 -9.04 11.73
C ILE A 138 17.86 -8.77 11.94
N PRO A 139 18.69 -9.80 12.23
CA PRO A 139 20.12 -9.61 12.49
C PRO A 139 20.91 -9.13 11.27
N THR A 140 20.35 -9.34 10.07
CA THR A 140 20.99 -8.96 8.80
C THR A 140 20.22 -7.81 8.15
N ARG A 141 20.95 -6.84 7.59
CA ARG A 141 20.32 -5.77 6.81
C ARG A 141 19.75 -6.33 5.52
N ILE A 142 18.47 -6.04 5.30
CA ILE A 142 17.76 -6.37 4.06
C ILE A 142 17.78 -5.12 3.17
N PRO A 143 18.32 -5.23 1.94
CA PRO A 143 18.25 -4.12 1.00
C PRO A 143 16.79 -3.86 0.58
N PRO A 144 16.48 -2.65 0.10
CA PRO A 144 15.19 -2.38 -0.52
C PRO A 144 14.93 -3.36 -1.66
N GLY A 145 13.72 -3.95 -1.67
CA GLY A 145 13.24 -4.85 -2.72
C GLY A 145 11.80 -4.51 -3.04
N PHE A 146 11.36 -4.82 -4.26
CA PHE A 146 9.98 -4.55 -4.65
C PHE A 146 9.04 -5.72 -4.34
N HIS A 147 9.53 -6.94 -4.50
CA HIS A 147 8.73 -8.15 -4.35
C HIS A 147 9.21 -8.99 -3.18
N SER A 148 8.25 -9.48 -2.40
CA SER A 148 8.48 -10.45 -1.34
C SER A 148 7.41 -11.53 -1.41
N ILE A 149 7.77 -12.75 -0.98
CA ILE A 149 6.83 -13.85 -0.90
C ILE A 149 6.99 -14.57 0.44
N PHE A 150 5.87 -14.91 1.05
CA PHE A 150 5.83 -15.70 2.28
C PHE A 150 5.40 -17.13 1.93
N TYR A 151 6.18 -18.11 2.39
CA TYR A 151 5.83 -19.51 2.30
C TYR A 151 5.52 -20.04 3.70
N ASP A 152 4.31 -20.52 3.87
CA ASP A 152 3.92 -21.35 5.01
C ASP A 152 4.24 -22.81 4.66
N ARG A 153 4.97 -23.50 5.55
CA ARG A 153 5.35 -24.92 5.39
C ARG A 153 4.51 -25.77 6.30
#